data_5ec47f4bfc3e451f849f08560dd12a99
#
_entry.id   5ec47f4bfc3e451f849f08560dd12a99
#
_cell.length_a   1.000
_cell.length_b   1.000
_cell.length_c   1.000
_cell.angle_alpha   90.00
_cell.angle_beta   90.00
_cell.angle_gamma   90.00
#
_symmetry.space_group_name_H-M   'P 1'
#
loop_
_entity.id
_entity.type
_entity.pdbx_description
1 polymer ?
#
loop_
_entity_poly.entity_id
_entity_poly.type
_entity_poly.pdbx_seq_one_letter_code
_entity_poly.pdbx_strand_id
1 'polypeptide(L)'
;MNILPHIFHTRRANGLRSGLWSMIALCLTLLPLSCTNDAPPMGNSVRGRDSLPVMVTYGVSKLITDSGIIRYKIIAEEWRIFDRTKPQRWEFPKGLFLERYDDKFKVDMRFAADSAWLYDQNQWKLRGHVVLDDKTTMSRLRTEELFWNMRTGELASNVPSLLKEPNQEIQGTWFRATLVNGRPTQYHIKQSRGFMPMNGLNDSPQQPANGNSSEKSDTTNSQPQHDVPTARPKMN
;
A
#
# COMPACT_ATOMS: atom_id res chain seq x y z
N MET A 1 116.72 -16.50 11.19
CA MET A 1 116.17 -15.91 9.95
C MET A 1 114.79 -15.48 10.27
N ASN A 2 114.62 -14.18 10.35
CA ASN A 2 113.40 -13.50 10.85
C ASN A 2 112.39 -13.35 9.77
N ILE A 3 111.12 -13.66 10.14
CA ILE A 3 109.97 -13.19 9.37
C ILE A 3 108.94 -12.68 10.32
N LEU A 4 108.71 -11.35 10.30
CA LEU A 4 107.70 -10.60 11.02
C LEU A 4 106.34 -10.89 10.38
N PRO A 5 105.23 -10.95 11.20
CA PRO A 5 103.89 -10.91 10.68
C PRO A 5 103.37 -9.46 10.65
N HIS A 6 102.84 -9.10 9.52
CA HIS A 6 102.06 -7.87 9.32
C HIS A 6 100.75 -7.86 10.14
N ILE A 7 100.61 -6.88 10.98
CA ILE A 7 99.40 -6.59 11.74
C ILE A 7 98.45 -5.76 10.83
N PHE A 8 97.38 -6.35 10.34
CA PHE A 8 96.33 -5.60 9.71
C PHE A 8 95.39 -5.04 10.77
N HIS A 9 95.39 -3.70 10.94
CA HIS A 9 94.40 -2.99 11.67
C HIS A 9 93.10 -2.89 10.85
N THR A 10 92.12 -3.68 11.13
CA THR A 10 90.72 -3.45 10.66
C THR A 10 90.07 -2.36 11.49
N ARG A 11 90.01 -1.15 10.95
CA ARG A 11 89.21 -0.07 11.54
C ARG A 11 87.73 -0.45 11.48
N ARG A 12 87.14 -0.57 12.65
CA ARG A 12 85.73 -0.82 12.89
C ARG A 12 84.86 0.25 12.26
N ALA A 13 84.04 -0.11 11.26
CA ALA A 13 82.91 0.67 10.79
C ALA A 13 81.70 0.37 11.65
N ASN A 14 81.72 0.56 12.95
CA ASN A 14 80.64 0.26 13.89
C ASN A 14 79.71 1.47 14.17
N GLY A 15 80.01 2.65 13.68
CA GLY A 15 79.24 3.85 13.97
C GLY A 15 77.95 3.95 13.13
N LEU A 16 77.99 3.50 11.91
CA LEU A 16 76.80 3.58 11.01
C LEU A 16 75.73 2.55 11.31
N ARG A 17 76.11 1.38 11.77
CA ARG A 17 75.15 0.28 12.10
C ARG A 17 74.42 0.58 13.43
N SER A 18 75.11 1.20 14.43
CA SER A 18 74.45 1.53 15.70
C SER A 18 73.47 2.68 15.54
N GLY A 19 73.77 3.67 14.67
CA GLY A 19 72.81 4.74 14.35
C GLY A 19 71.52 4.24 13.64
N LEU A 20 71.68 3.29 12.72
CA LEU A 20 70.57 2.74 12.04
C LEU A 20 69.63 1.94 12.96
N TRP A 21 70.21 1.14 13.87
CA TRP A 21 69.43 0.39 14.88
C TRP A 21 68.76 1.30 15.90
N SER A 22 69.38 2.41 16.28
CA SER A 22 68.77 3.39 17.17
C SER A 22 67.62 4.14 16.51
N MET A 23 67.74 4.44 15.22
CA MET A 23 66.68 5.08 14.45
C MET A 23 65.46 4.13 14.22
N ILE A 24 65.71 2.85 13.98
CA ILE A 24 64.67 1.80 13.85
C ILE A 24 63.99 1.63 15.21
N ALA A 25 64.71 1.58 16.32
CA ALA A 25 64.14 1.46 17.67
C ALA A 25 63.29 2.69 18.03
N LEU A 26 63.69 3.90 17.65
CA LEU A 26 62.93 5.13 17.86
C LEU A 26 61.64 5.16 17.00
N CYS A 27 61.67 4.68 15.74
CA CYS A 27 60.47 4.56 14.91
C CYS A 27 59.49 3.49 15.46
N LEU A 28 60.01 2.41 16.04
CA LEU A 28 59.14 1.34 16.59
C LEU A 28 58.45 1.75 17.87
N THR A 29 59.01 2.70 18.65
CA THR A 29 58.37 3.24 19.87
C THR A 29 57.32 4.31 19.60
N LEU A 30 57.31 4.91 18.40
CA LEU A 30 56.31 5.91 17.99
C LEU A 30 55.06 5.32 17.34
N LEU A 31 55.05 4.02 16.97
CA LEU A 31 53.93 3.32 16.33
C LEU A 31 52.70 3.05 17.23
N PRO A 32 52.78 2.91 18.56
CA PRO A 32 51.61 2.62 19.37
C PRO A 32 50.74 3.83 19.75
N LEU A 33 51.12 5.05 19.40
CA LEU A 33 50.33 6.25 19.75
C LEU A 33 49.27 6.66 18.70
N SER A 34 49.13 5.91 17.62
CA SER A 34 48.19 6.25 16.53
C SER A 34 46.88 5.46 16.57
N CYS A 35 46.59 4.65 17.58
CA CYS A 35 45.28 4.02 17.77
C CYS A 35 44.54 4.71 18.92
N THR A 36 43.96 5.88 18.65
CA THR A 36 42.78 6.31 19.41
C THR A 36 41.63 5.46 18.92
N ASN A 37 41.22 4.44 19.68
CA ASN A 37 39.98 3.77 19.55
C ASN A 37 38.83 4.68 20.00
N ASP A 38 38.73 5.87 19.45
CA ASP A 38 37.50 6.62 19.43
C ASP A 38 36.63 5.98 18.33
N ALA A 39 36.09 4.82 18.64
CA ALA A 39 34.91 4.35 17.88
C ALA A 39 33.91 5.51 17.90
N PRO A 40 33.52 6.04 16.74
CA PRO A 40 32.52 7.09 16.72
C PRO A 40 31.35 6.60 17.56
N PRO A 41 30.71 7.47 18.39
CA PRO A 41 29.61 7.06 19.24
C PRO A 41 28.62 6.34 18.33
N MET A 42 28.51 5.02 18.53
CA MET A 42 27.48 4.26 17.84
C MET A 42 26.18 4.88 18.30
N GLY A 43 25.59 5.69 17.42
CA GLY A 43 24.27 6.22 17.65
C GLY A 43 23.41 5.04 18.10
N ASN A 44 22.55 5.27 19.08
CA ASN A 44 21.66 4.24 19.64
C ASN A 44 21.21 3.33 18.51
N SER A 45 21.58 2.05 18.58
CA SER A 45 21.15 1.08 17.57
C SER A 45 19.64 1.22 17.42
N VAL A 46 19.18 1.62 16.24
CA VAL A 46 17.77 1.79 15.97
C VAL A 46 17.14 0.40 16.21
N ARG A 47 16.60 0.20 17.42
CA ARG A 47 15.84 -0.97 17.77
C ARG A 47 14.58 -0.89 16.92
N GLY A 48 14.49 -1.70 15.87
CA GLY A 48 13.38 -1.72 14.94
C GLY A 48 13.73 -1.18 13.56
N ARG A 49 14.82 -1.64 12.95
CA ARG A 49 15.15 -1.42 11.55
C ARG A 49 13.97 -1.71 10.61
N ASP A 50 13.08 -2.60 11.05
CA ASP A 50 11.89 -3.00 10.29
C ASP A 50 10.82 -1.88 10.23
N SER A 51 10.89 -0.90 11.13
CA SER A 51 9.97 0.25 11.13
C SER A 51 10.43 1.43 10.26
N LEU A 52 11.64 1.37 9.71
CA LEU A 52 12.16 2.42 8.84
C LEU A 52 11.94 2.07 7.37
N PRO A 53 11.57 3.06 6.54
CA PRO A 53 11.50 2.85 5.10
C PRO A 53 12.90 2.57 4.54
N VAL A 54 13.01 1.63 3.63
CA VAL A 54 14.27 1.37 2.89
C VAL A 54 14.49 2.39 1.79
N MET A 55 13.42 3.06 1.35
CA MET A 55 13.46 4.11 0.34
C MET A 55 12.41 5.18 0.65
N VAL A 56 12.80 6.45 0.48
CA VAL A 56 11.89 7.59 0.47
C VAL A 56 12.18 8.39 -0.80
N THR A 57 11.15 8.66 -1.58
CA THR A 57 11.26 9.42 -2.84
C THR A 57 10.23 10.55 -2.83
N TYR A 58 10.61 11.69 -3.36
CA TYR A 58 9.76 12.87 -3.46
C TYR A 58 9.46 13.21 -4.93
N GLY A 59 8.28 13.81 -5.19
CA GLY A 59 7.88 14.22 -6.53
C GLY A 59 7.80 13.03 -7.50
N VAL A 60 7.06 11.99 -7.12
CA VAL A 60 7.01 10.72 -7.87
C VAL A 60 6.03 10.78 -9.01
N SER A 61 6.47 10.36 -10.19
CA SER A 61 5.60 9.97 -11.32
C SER A 61 6.11 8.62 -11.85
N LYS A 62 5.36 7.55 -11.62
CA LYS A 62 5.76 6.18 -11.95
C LYS A 62 4.70 5.46 -12.76
N LEU A 63 5.13 4.80 -13.85
CA LEU A 63 4.32 3.85 -14.61
C LEU A 63 4.54 2.44 -14.07
N ILE A 64 3.46 1.70 -13.87
CA ILE A 64 3.47 0.29 -13.49
C ILE A 64 2.97 -0.51 -14.68
N THR A 65 3.79 -1.49 -15.08
CA THR A 65 3.50 -2.39 -16.19
C THR A 65 3.20 -3.79 -15.67
N ASP A 66 2.31 -4.46 -16.35
CA ASP A 66 2.07 -5.90 -16.21
C ASP A 66 2.20 -6.53 -17.59
N SER A 67 3.08 -7.55 -17.69
CA SER A 67 3.34 -8.26 -18.95
C SER A 67 3.67 -7.35 -20.14
N GLY A 68 4.42 -6.26 -19.87
CA GLY A 68 4.81 -5.28 -20.88
C GLY A 68 3.75 -4.22 -21.22
N ILE A 69 2.57 -4.29 -20.64
CA ILE A 69 1.48 -3.33 -20.84
C ILE A 69 1.42 -2.38 -19.64
N ILE A 70 1.34 -1.07 -19.89
CA ILE A 70 1.16 -0.08 -18.84
C ILE A 70 -0.25 -0.23 -18.27
N ARG A 71 -0.32 -0.52 -16.97
CA ARG A 71 -1.59 -0.70 -16.27
C ARG A 71 -1.94 0.47 -15.37
N TYR A 72 -0.94 1.06 -14.71
CA TYR A 72 -1.18 2.15 -13.78
C TYR A 72 -0.12 3.26 -13.91
N LYS A 73 -0.53 4.48 -13.59
CA LYS A 73 0.36 5.60 -13.35
C LYS A 73 0.12 6.12 -11.95
N ILE A 74 1.18 6.17 -11.16
CA ILE A 74 1.17 6.73 -9.80
C ILE A 74 1.80 8.11 -9.86
N ILE A 75 1.14 9.11 -9.28
CA ILE A 75 1.69 10.43 -9.02
C ILE A 75 1.52 10.68 -7.51
N ALA A 76 2.61 11.03 -6.83
CA ALA A 76 2.60 11.30 -5.39
C ALA A 76 3.68 12.33 -5.03
N GLU A 77 3.43 13.14 -4.01
CA GLU A 77 4.43 14.07 -3.49
C GLU A 77 5.53 13.34 -2.73
N GLU A 78 5.17 12.30 -1.98
CA GLU A 78 6.10 11.49 -1.19
C GLU A 78 5.72 10.00 -1.27
N TRP A 79 6.71 9.15 -1.51
CA TRP A 79 6.57 7.71 -1.53
C TRP A 79 7.61 7.06 -0.63
N ARG A 80 7.16 6.25 0.32
CA ARG A 80 7.98 5.47 1.25
C ARG A 80 7.79 3.98 0.99
N ILE A 81 8.88 3.23 0.94
CA ILE A 81 8.86 1.78 0.78
C ILE A 81 9.36 1.11 2.05
N PHE A 82 8.58 0.16 2.57
CA PHE A 82 8.89 -0.69 3.70
C PHE A 82 8.87 -2.15 3.22
N ASP A 83 10.03 -2.69 2.88
CA ASP A 83 10.19 -4.05 2.38
C ASP A 83 10.40 -5.09 3.48
N ARG A 84 10.85 -4.65 4.67
CA ARG A 84 11.11 -5.50 5.82
C ARG A 84 9.93 -5.69 6.74
N THR A 85 8.87 -4.91 6.57
CA THR A 85 7.63 -5.11 7.33
C THR A 85 6.86 -6.31 6.80
N LYS A 86 6.06 -6.93 7.67
CA LYS A 86 5.12 -7.97 7.29
C LYS A 86 3.71 -7.52 7.69
N PRO A 87 2.82 -7.21 6.75
CA PRO A 87 3.00 -7.22 5.29
C PRO A 87 3.97 -6.14 4.78
N GLN A 88 4.60 -6.36 3.62
CA GLN A 88 5.33 -5.31 2.92
C GLN A 88 4.38 -4.19 2.55
N ARG A 89 4.85 -2.92 2.62
CA ARG A 89 3.98 -1.80 2.31
C ARG A 89 4.68 -0.64 1.63
N TRP A 90 3.93 0.02 0.81
CA TRP A 90 4.24 1.34 0.28
C TRP A 90 3.32 2.35 0.94
N GLU A 91 3.85 3.50 1.29
CA GLU A 91 3.09 4.59 1.90
C GLU A 91 3.20 5.85 1.06
N PHE A 92 2.08 6.54 0.93
CA PHE A 92 1.94 7.82 0.25
C PHE A 92 1.31 8.83 1.23
N PRO A 93 2.12 9.42 2.15
CA PRO A 93 1.57 10.22 3.26
C PRO A 93 1.08 11.61 2.85
N LYS A 94 1.47 12.11 1.68
CA LYS A 94 1.19 13.46 1.20
C LYS A 94 0.44 13.46 -0.14
N GLY A 95 -0.58 12.62 -0.23
CA GLY A 95 -1.40 12.52 -1.41
C GLY A 95 -0.99 11.44 -2.39
N LEU A 96 -2.01 10.88 -3.02
CA LEU A 96 -1.90 9.92 -4.11
C LEU A 96 -2.87 10.29 -5.21
N PHE A 97 -2.36 10.32 -6.45
CA PHE A 97 -3.17 10.29 -7.65
C PHE A 97 -2.76 9.08 -8.48
N LEU A 98 -3.73 8.20 -8.77
CA LEU A 98 -3.52 6.97 -9.51
C LEU A 98 -4.45 6.92 -10.72
N GLU A 99 -3.89 6.71 -11.91
CA GLU A 99 -4.63 6.43 -13.14
C GLU A 99 -4.48 4.95 -13.48
N ARG A 100 -5.60 4.33 -13.84
CA ARG A 100 -5.60 3.00 -14.44
C ARG A 100 -5.85 3.12 -15.94
N TYR A 101 -5.18 2.28 -16.72
CA TYR A 101 -5.28 2.22 -18.16
C TYR A 101 -5.93 0.92 -18.61
N ASP A 102 -6.76 1.01 -19.63
CA ASP A 102 -7.29 -0.14 -20.34
C ASP A 102 -6.24 -0.72 -21.32
N ASP A 103 -6.60 -1.80 -22.02
CA ASP A 103 -5.70 -2.46 -22.98
C ASP A 103 -5.41 -1.58 -24.23
N LYS A 104 -6.13 -0.48 -24.42
CA LYS A 104 -5.94 0.51 -25.49
C LYS A 104 -5.18 1.74 -25.01
N PHE A 105 -4.57 1.68 -23.83
CA PHE A 105 -3.86 2.78 -23.19
C PHE A 105 -4.72 4.03 -22.98
N LYS A 106 -6.02 3.85 -22.75
CA LYS A 106 -6.92 4.91 -22.30
C LYS A 106 -7.12 4.84 -20.80
N VAL A 107 -7.14 6.00 -20.15
CA VAL A 107 -7.49 6.07 -18.72
C VAL A 107 -8.96 5.72 -18.57
N ASP A 108 -9.23 4.62 -17.91
CA ASP A 108 -10.56 4.14 -17.58
C ASP A 108 -10.99 4.43 -16.14
N MET A 109 -10.02 4.58 -15.23
CA MET A 109 -10.31 4.86 -13.83
C MET A 109 -9.24 5.78 -13.21
N ARG A 110 -9.68 6.65 -12.30
CA ARG A 110 -8.80 7.51 -11.51
C ARG A 110 -9.14 7.42 -10.04
N PHE A 111 -8.10 7.39 -9.22
CA PHE A 111 -8.20 7.48 -7.77
C PHE A 111 -7.42 8.70 -7.30
N ALA A 112 -7.97 9.40 -6.32
CA ALA A 112 -7.28 10.45 -5.60
C ALA A 112 -7.56 10.30 -4.10
N ALA A 113 -6.59 10.61 -3.25
CA ALA A 113 -6.71 10.59 -1.80
C ALA A 113 -5.63 11.45 -1.16
N ASP A 114 -5.86 11.95 0.06
CA ASP A 114 -4.86 12.71 0.82
C ASP A 114 -3.71 11.83 1.30
N SER A 115 -3.98 10.55 1.52
CA SER A 115 -2.97 9.54 1.87
C SER A 115 -3.36 8.15 1.40
N ALA A 116 -2.37 7.29 1.15
CA ALA A 116 -2.62 5.93 0.72
C ALA A 116 -1.54 4.96 1.20
N TRP A 117 -1.93 3.71 1.31
CA TRP A 117 -1.07 2.57 1.60
C TRP A 117 -1.34 1.45 0.62
N LEU A 118 -0.28 0.81 0.14
CA LEU A 118 -0.37 -0.42 -0.65
C LEU A 118 0.33 -1.54 0.12
N TYR A 119 -0.42 -2.57 0.48
CA TYR A 119 0.08 -3.77 1.17
C TYR A 119 0.21 -4.93 0.20
N ASP A 120 1.32 -5.68 0.30
CA ASP A 120 1.61 -6.89 -0.50
C ASP A 120 1.33 -6.70 -1.99
N GLN A 121 1.56 -5.48 -2.50
CA GLN A 121 1.40 -5.07 -3.90
C GLN A 121 -0.01 -5.23 -4.48
N ASN A 122 -1.01 -5.53 -3.66
CA ASN A 122 -2.37 -5.76 -4.17
C ASN A 122 -3.52 -5.21 -3.30
N GLN A 123 -3.25 -4.75 -2.08
CA GLN A 123 -4.28 -4.24 -1.19
C GLN A 123 -4.05 -2.75 -0.92
N TRP A 124 -4.88 -1.93 -1.52
CA TRP A 124 -4.88 -0.50 -1.29
C TRP A 124 -5.78 -0.12 -0.12
N LYS A 125 -5.29 0.83 0.69
CA LYS A 125 -6.06 1.60 1.64
C LYS A 125 -5.86 3.07 1.32
N LEU A 126 -6.93 3.79 1.02
CA LEU A 126 -6.93 5.22 0.73
C LEU A 126 -7.68 5.96 1.83
N ARG A 127 -7.22 7.14 2.22
CA ARG A 127 -7.83 7.97 3.27
C ARG A 127 -7.77 9.45 2.93
N GLY A 128 -8.81 10.15 3.38
CA GLY A 128 -8.99 11.59 3.26
C GLY A 128 -9.40 11.98 1.84
N HIS A 129 -10.56 12.60 1.71
CA HIS A 129 -11.12 13.11 0.45
C HIS A 129 -10.99 12.13 -0.72
N VAL A 130 -11.25 10.85 -0.44
CA VAL A 130 -11.10 9.80 -1.45
C VAL A 130 -12.10 10.02 -2.57
N VAL A 131 -11.60 10.10 -3.79
CA VAL A 131 -12.38 10.20 -5.02
C VAL A 131 -12.00 9.05 -5.94
N LEU A 132 -12.99 8.33 -6.44
CA LEU A 132 -12.86 7.34 -7.50
C LEU A 132 -13.71 7.79 -8.67
N ASP A 133 -13.08 8.09 -9.80
CA ASP A 133 -13.74 8.41 -11.08
C ASP A 133 -13.64 7.22 -12.02
N ASP A 134 -14.76 6.60 -12.35
CA ASP A 134 -14.88 5.65 -13.46
C ASP A 134 -15.25 6.40 -14.74
N LYS A 135 -14.33 6.43 -15.69
CA LYS A 135 -14.52 7.10 -16.97
C LYS A 135 -15.37 6.31 -17.96
N THR A 136 -15.54 5.01 -17.70
CA THR A 136 -16.33 4.12 -18.56
C THR A 136 -17.83 4.29 -18.29
N THR A 137 -18.19 4.34 -17.00
CA THR A 137 -19.58 4.50 -16.55
C THR A 137 -19.95 5.94 -16.25
N MET A 138 -18.96 6.88 -16.30
CA MET A 138 -19.10 8.26 -15.85
C MET A 138 -19.56 8.38 -14.39
N SER A 139 -19.21 7.40 -13.58
CA SER A 139 -19.56 7.36 -12.17
C SER A 139 -18.45 7.95 -11.32
N ARG A 140 -18.83 8.59 -10.22
CA ARG A 140 -17.91 9.15 -9.22
C ARG A 140 -18.30 8.72 -7.82
N LEU A 141 -17.40 8.04 -7.13
CA LEU A 141 -17.51 7.74 -5.71
C LEU A 141 -16.71 8.76 -4.90
N ARG A 142 -17.29 9.28 -3.82
CA ARG A 142 -16.61 10.10 -2.81
C ARG A 142 -16.78 9.46 -1.44
N THR A 143 -15.70 9.38 -0.69
CA THR A 143 -15.69 8.82 0.66
C THR A 143 -14.46 9.28 1.44
N GLU A 144 -14.40 9.07 2.73
CA GLU A 144 -13.23 9.37 3.55
C GLU A 144 -12.26 8.20 3.69
N GLU A 145 -12.70 6.98 3.39
CA GLU A 145 -11.85 5.78 3.41
C GLU A 145 -12.29 4.80 2.33
N LEU A 146 -11.34 4.25 1.59
CA LEU A 146 -11.60 3.22 0.59
C LEU A 146 -10.53 2.13 0.68
N PHE A 147 -10.98 0.89 0.72
CA PHE A 147 -10.16 -0.30 0.54
C PHE A 147 -10.37 -0.86 -0.86
N TRP A 148 -9.29 -1.24 -1.52
CA TRP A 148 -9.33 -1.86 -2.82
C TRP A 148 -8.37 -3.04 -2.88
N ASN A 149 -8.92 -4.22 -3.13
CA ASN A 149 -8.14 -5.42 -3.41
C ASN A 149 -8.01 -5.58 -4.92
N MET A 150 -6.82 -5.34 -5.45
CA MET A 150 -6.57 -5.41 -6.90
C MET A 150 -6.73 -6.83 -7.46
N ARG A 151 -6.48 -7.86 -6.64
CA ARG A 151 -6.55 -9.26 -7.07
C ARG A 151 -7.99 -9.75 -7.22
N THR A 152 -8.87 -9.38 -6.29
CA THR A 152 -10.29 -9.77 -6.30
C THR A 152 -11.17 -8.74 -7.00
N GLY A 153 -10.65 -7.53 -7.22
CA GLY A 153 -11.43 -6.41 -7.73
C GLY A 153 -12.35 -5.77 -6.69
N GLU A 154 -12.31 -6.21 -5.42
CA GLU A 154 -13.20 -5.70 -4.39
C GLU A 154 -12.85 -4.29 -3.97
N LEU A 155 -13.86 -3.42 -3.96
CA LEU A 155 -13.86 -2.09 -3.39
C LEU A 155 -14.74 -2.07 -2.15
N ALA A 156 -14.27 -1.44 -1.09
CA ALA A 156 -14.99 -1.38 0.18
C ALA A 156 -14.78 -0.04 0.90
N SER A 157 -15.85 0.56 1.39
CA SER A 157 -15.81 1.66 2.34
C SER A 157 -16.71 1.35 3.53
N ASN A 158 -16.21 1.58 4.75
CA ASN A 158 -16.98 1.39 5.99
C ASN A 158 -17.49 2.72 6.57
N VAL A 159 -17.32 3.81 5.83
CA VAL A 159 -17.72 5.16 6.22
C VAL A 159 -18.70 5.71 5.18
N PRO A 160 -19.39 6.83 5.49
CA PRO A 160 -20.30 7.44 4.56
C PRO A 160 -19.70 7.64 3.18
N SER A 161 -20.46 7.25 2.18
CA SER A 161 -20.04 7.25 0.78
C SER A 161 -21.14 7.84 -0.10
N LEU A 162 -20.73 8.63 -1.08
CA LEU A 162 -21.60 9.26 -2.08
C LEU A 162 -21.22 8.73 -3.46
N LEU A 163 -22.10 7.97 -4.08
CA LEU A 163 -21.96 7.51 -5.45
C LEU A 163 -22.82 8.38 -6.36
N LYS A 164 -22.19 9.05 -7.30
CA LYS A 164 -22.86 9.82 -8.33
C LYS A 164 -22.69 9.12 -9.67
N GLU A 165 -23.78 8.79 -10.31
CA GLU A 165 -23.88 8.25 -11.65
C GLU A 165 -24.56 9.27 -12.58
N PRO A 166 -24.54 9.10 -13.92
CA PRO A 166 -25.17 10.06 -14.83
C PRO A 166 -26.64 10.37 -14.52
N ASN A 167 -27.38 9.37 -14.05
CA ASN A 167 -28.82 9.43 -13.86
C ASN A 167 -29.28 9.34 -12.40
N GLN A 168 -28.35 9.17 -11.46
CA GLN A 168 -28.70 9.03 -10.04
C GLN A 168 -27.56 9.44 -9.11
N GLU A 169 -27.92 9.77 -7.90
CA GLU A 169 -26.99 10.03 -6.81
C GLU A 169 -27.44 9.24 -5.60
N ILE A 170 -26.58 8.42 -5.04
CA ILE A 170 -26.88 7.50 -3.95
C ILE A 170 -25.88 7.75 -2.81
N GLN A 171 -26.39 8.05 -1.62
CA GLN A 171 -25.60 8.21 -0.41
C GLN A 171 -25.90 7.09 0.58
N GLY A 172 -24.88 6.53 1.20
CA GLY A 172 -25.02 5.49 2.21
C GLY A 172 -23.96 5.52 3.26
N THR A 173 -24.11 4.71 4.31
CA THR A 173 -23.18 4.62 5.44
C THR A 173 -22.02 3.68 5.20
N TRP A 174 -22.11 2.80 4.22
CA TRP A 174 -21.03 1.98 3.74
C TRP A 174 -21.23 1.63 2.25
N PHE A 175 -20.15 1.24 1.61
CA PHE A 175 -20.10 0.91 0.19
C PHE A 175 -19.33 -0.39 -0.03
N ARG A 176 -19.81 -1.22 -0.95
CA ARG A 176 -19.11 -2.40 -1.49
C ARG A 176 -19.36 -2.48 -2.98
N ALA A 177 -18.31 -2.76 -3.73
CA ALA A 177 -18.39 -3.03 -5.16
C ALA A 177 -17.35 -4.07 -5.57
N THR A 178 -17.58 -4.71 -6.72
CA THR A 178 -16.61 -5.59 -7.36
C THR A 178 -16.32 -5.06 -8.74
N LEU A 179 -15.04 -4.90 -9.07
CA LEU A 179 -14.57 -4.53 -10.40
C LEU A 179 -14.35 -5.81 -11.23
N VAL A 180 -15.14 -6.02 -12.27
CA VAL A 180 -14.92 -7.07 -13.26
C VAL A 180 -14.45 -6.41 -14.55
N ASN A 181 -13.27 -6.80 -15.04
CA ASN A 181 -12.65 -6.14 -16.19
C ASN A 181 -12.57 -4.61 -16.02
N GLY A 182 -12.34 -4.20 -14.76
CA GLY A 182 -12.24 -2.79 -14.43
C GLY A 182 -13.54 -2.02 -14.33
N ARG A 183 -14.68 -2.65 -14.41
CA ARG A 183 -15.99 -2.02 -14.29
C ARG A 183 -16.65 -2.42 -12.97
N PRO A 184 -17.18 -1.48 -12.18
CA PRO A 184 -18.01 -1.85 -11.04
C PRO A 184 -19.27 -2.55 -11.55
N THR A 185 -19.39 -3.83 -11.19
CA THR A 185 -20.51 -4.67 -11.67
C THR A 185 -21.59 -4.87 -10.64
N GLN A 186 -21.21 -4.87 -9.38
CA GLN A 186 -22.15 -5.04 -8.27
C GLN A 186 -21.73 -4.08 -7.17
N TYR A 187 -22.62 -3.19 -6.78
CA TYR A 187 -22.42 -2.34 -5.64
C TYR A 187 -23.58 -2.46 -4.67
N HIS A 188 -23.24 -2.47 -3.40
CA HIS A 188 -24.16 -2.50 -2.30
C HIS A 188 -23.93 -1.26 -1.43
N ILE A 189 -24.98 -0.50 -1.17
CA ILE A 189 -24.94 0.66 -0.29
C ILE A 189 -26.01 0.46 0.79
N LYS A 190 -25.62 0.53 2.06
CA LYS A 190 -26.55 0.39 3.18
C LYS A 190 -27.06 1.74 3.64
N GLN A 191 -28.36 1.83 3.96
CA GLN A 191 -29.03 3.05 4.37
C GLN A 191 -28.86 4.19 3.35
N SER A 192 -29.25 3.91 2.12
CA SER A 192 -29.16 4.88 1.03
C SER A 192 -30.23 5.96 1.18
N ARG A 193 -29.80 7.22 0.98
CA ARG A 193 -30.68 8.29 0.50
C ARG A 193 -30.28 8.53 -0.94
N GLY A 194 -31.25 8.57 -1.83
CA GLY A 194 -30.98 8.73 -3.24
C GLY A 194 -31.90 9.76 -3.86
N PHE A 195 -31.38 10.48 -4.86
CA PHE A 195 -32.15 11.29 -5.79
C PHE A 195 -32.12 10.58 -7.14
N MET A 196 -33.29 10.18 -7.64
CA MET A 196 -33.47 9.80 -9.04
C MET A 196 -34.22 10.94 -9.72
N PRO A 197 -33.69 11.57 -10.76
CA PRO A 197 -34.49 12.47 -11.57
C PRO A 197 -35.57 11.65 -12.25
N MET A 198 -36.82 11.93 -11.92
CA MET A 198 -37.99 11.31 -12.54
C MET A 198 -38.19 11.93 -13.93
N ASN A 199 -37.37 11.61 -14.89
CA ASN A 199 -37.63 11.90 -16.27
C ASN A 199 -38.39 10.72 -16.87
N GLY A 200 -39.71 10.82 -16.93
CA GLY A 200 -40.54 9.92 -17.72
C GLY A 200 -41.63 9.13 -17.04
N LEU A 201 -42.12 9.55 -15.88
CA LEU A 201 -43.41 9.06 -15.43
C LEU A 201 -44.48 10.06 -15.90
N ASN A 202 -45.17 9.68 -16.95
CA ASN A 202 -46.42 10.34 -17.36
C ASN A 202 -47.35 10.42 -16.17
N ASP A 203 -47.82 11.62 -15.90
CA ASP A 203 -48.86 11.95 -14.95
C ASP A 203 -50.06 11.02 -15.13
N SER A 204 -50.25 10.18 -14.14
CA SER A 204 -51.61 9.75 -13.78
C SER A 204 -51.79 10.05 -12.31
N PRO A 205 -52.68 10.92 -11.92
CA PRO A 205 -52.90 11.25 -10.52
C PRO A 205 -53.56 10.06 -9.82
N GLN A 206 -52.80 9.30 -9.06
CA GLN A 206 -53.39 8.38 -8.10
C GLN A 206 -53.88 9.18 -6.89
N GLN A 207 -55.18 9.21 -6.84
CA GLN A 207 -56.04 9.69 -5.77
C GLN A 207 -55.63 9.10 -4.40
N PRO A 208 -55.61 9.84 -3.31
CA PRO A 208 -55.29 9.29 -1.99
C PRO A 208 -56.45 8.38 -1.57
N ALA A 209 -56.16 7.11 -1.40
CA ALA A 209 -57.07 6.19 -0.73
C ALA A 209 -57.10 6.48 0.76
N ASN A 210 -58.12 7.22 1.16
CA ASN A 210 -58.60 7.34 2.51
C ASN A 210 -59.35 6.04 2.86
N GLY A 211 -58.99 5.36 3.92
CA GLY A 211 -59.64 4.13 4.31
C GLY A 211 -59.31 3.76 5.75
N ASN A 212 -60.13 4.29 6.59
CA ASN A 212 -60.25 3.99 8.01
C ASN A 212 -60.87 2.60 8.25
N SER A 213 -60.62 2.10 9.47
CA SER A 213 -61.40 1.14 10.28
C SER A 213 -61.02 -0.33 10.18
N SER A 214 -60.44 -0.81 11.26
CA SER A 214 -61.05 -1.43 12.46
C SER A 214 -61.56 -2.85 12.25
N GLU A 215 -60.96 -3.69 13.07
CA GLU A 215 -61.63 -4.64 13.98
C GLU A 215 -61.93 -6.08 13.52
N LYS A 216 -61.31 -6.94 14.29
CA LYS A 216 -61.83 -8.12 15.02
C LYS A 216 -61.70 -9.52 14.40
N SER A 217 -60.88 -10.25 15.13
CA SER A 217 -61.13 -11.54 15.80
C SER A 217 -61.56 -12.75 14.97
N ASP A 218 -60.84 -13.74 15.28
CA ASP A 218 -61.10 -15.11 15.77
C ASP A 218 -60.82 -16.28 14.83
N THR A 219 -59.89 -17.07 15.33
CA THR A 219 -59.97 -18.47 15.75
C THR A 219 -59.98 -19.57 14.68
N THR A 220 -59.05 -20.48 14.93
CA THR A 220 -59.19 -21.95 14.82
C THR A 220 -58.53 -22.67 13.64
N ASN A 221 -57.39 -23.29 13.98
CA ASN A 221 -57.11 -24.73 13.91
C ASN A 221 -57.01 -25.40 12.53
N SER A 222 -55.88 -25.93 12.24
CA SER A 222 -55.65 -27.36 11.95
C SER A 222 -54.33 -27.56 11.19
N GLN A 223 -53.39 -28.19 11.85
CA GLN A 223 -52.34 -29.00 11.22
C GLN A 223 -52.96 -30.28 10.65
N PRO A 224 -52.40 -30.91 9.63
CA PRO A 224 -51.50 -32.00 9.94
C PRO A 224 -50.26 -32.14 9.05
N GLN A 225 -49.27 -32.72 9.69
CA GLN A 225 -48.09 -33.43 9.23
C GLN A 225 -48.28 -34.26 7.95
N HIS A 226 -47.24 -34.31 7.10
CA HIS A 226 -46.67 -35.57 6.62
C HIS A 226 -45.34 -35.38 5.91
N ASP A 227 -44.32 -35.97 6.50
CA ASP A 227 -43.35 -36.96 6.03
C ASP A 227 -42.28 -36.54 4.99
N VAL A 228 -41.05 -36.68 5.52
CA VAL A 228 -39.76 -36.82 4.84
C VAL A 228 -39.70 -38.15 4.06
N PRO A 229 -39.01 -38.22 2.93
CA PRO A 229 -37.90 -39.18 2.92
C PRO A 229 -36.59 -38.65 2.38
N THR A 230 -35.60 -39.03 3.13
CA THR A 230 -34.16 -39.07 2.87
C THR A 230 -33.82 -39.92 1.63
N ALA A 231 -32.98 -39.40 0.73
CA ALA A 231 -32.19 -40.26 -0.14
C ALA A 231 -30.88 -39.55 -0.54
N ARG A 232 -29.77 -40.07 -0.05
CA ARG A 232 -28.40 -39.87 -0.59
C ARG A 232 -28.25 -40.71 -1.86
N PRO A 233 -27.42 -40.28 -2.80
CA PRO A 233 -26.65 -41.21 -3.61
C PRO A 233 -25.15 -41.08 -3.37
N LYS A 234 -24.53 -42.24 -3.41
CA LYS A 234 -23.10 -42.53 -3.26
C LYS A 234 -22.27 -42.05 -4.44
N MET A 235 -21.03 -41.74 -4.10
CA MET A 235 -19.91 -41.64 -5.04
C MET A 235 -19.63 -42.97 -5.77
N ASN A 236 -19.26 -42.84 -6.99
CA ASN A 236 -18.20 -43.62 -7.65
C ASN A 236 -17.27 -42.65 -8.35
#